data_d44b6ae1b74326171e504536ae35cf7b
#
_entry.id   d44b6ae1b74326171e504536ae35cf7b
#
_cell.length_a   1.000
_cell.length_b   1.000
_cell.length_c   1.000
_cell.angle_alpha   90.00
_cell.angle_beta   90.00
_cell.angle_gamma   90.00
#
_symmetry.space_group_name_H-M   'P 1'
#
loop_
_entity.id
_entity.type
_entity.pdbx_description
1 polymer ?
#
loop_
_entity_poly.entity_id
_entity_poly.type
_entity_poly.pdbx_seq_one_letter_code
_entity_poly.pdbx_strand_id
1 'polypeptide(L)'
;MATKELLILTGMSGAGRSTVAHALEDLGWYVVDNLPPALLPSLAEQTLETHAALAVVVDVRGGKFFDELNNSLAKLKTASVPYRLLFLDASDQALVQ
;
A
#
# COMPACT_ATOMS: atom_id res chain seq x y z
N MET A 1 -6.54 15.88 16.50
CA MET A 1 -5.65 14.73 16.46
C MET A 1 -5.67 14.10 15.07
N ALA A 2 -4.52 13.86 14.51
CA ALA A 2 -4.43 13.34 13.16
C ALA A 2 -4.86 11.89 13.10
N THR A 3 -5.71 11.56 12.13
CA THR A 3 -6.08 10.19 11.86
C THR A 3 -4.98 9.55 11.02
N LYS A 4 -4.51 8.40 11.43
CA LYS A 4 -3.47 7.71 10.68
C LYS A 4 -4.11 6.90 9.56
N GLU A 5 -3.54 7.00 8.39
CA GLU A 5 -4.06 6.34 7.21
C GLU A 5 -2.99 5.49 6.55
N LEU A 6 -3.35 4.27 6.20
CA LEU A 6 -2.48 3.37 5.45
C LEU A 6 -3.20 2.96 4.19
N LEU A 7 -2.58 3.24 3.05
CA LEU A 7 -3.12 2.86 1.76
C LEU A 7 -2.18 1.85 1.11
N ILE A 8 -2.71 0.70 0.76
CA ILE A 8 -1.93 -0.37 0.14
C ILE A 8 -2.37 -0.49 -1.30
N LEU A 9 -1.43 -0.32 -2.21
CA LEU A 9 -1.69 -0.36 -3.65
C LEU A 9 -1.01 -1.58 -4.24
N THR A 10 -1.73 -2.32 -5.07
CA THR A 10 -1.16 -3.49 -5.72
C THR A 10 -1.76 -3.66 -7.11
N GLY A 11 -1.15 -4.51 -7.93
CA GLY A 11 -1.67 -4.84 -9.25
C GLY A 11 -1.35 -3.84 -10.34
N MET A 12 -0.38 -2.95 -10.13
CA MET A 12 -0.09 -1.86 -11.05
C MET A 12 1.10 -2.16 -11.94
N SER A 13 1.07 -1.65 -13.17
CA SER A 13 2.26 -1.64 -14.01
C SER A 13 3.22 -0.56 -13.54
N GLY A 14 4.46 -0.61 -14.04
CA GLY A 14 5.47 0.35 -13.62
C GLY A 14 5.07 1.80 -13.86
N ALA A 15 4.52 2.09 -15.04
CA ALA A 15 4.12 3.46 -15.37
C ALA A 15 2.99 3.94 -14.47
N GLY A 16 1.98 3.09 -14.25
CA GLY A 16 0.89 3.47 -13.38
C GLY A 16 1.34 3.67 -11.96
N ARG A 17 2.27 2.85 -11.51
CA ARG A 17 2.82 2.96 -10.17
C ARG A 17 3.45 4.32 -9.94
N SER A 18 4.31 4.74 -10.88
CA SER A 18 5.00 6.01 -10.74
C SER A 18 4.02 7.18 -10.70
N THR A 19 3.02 7.13 -11.56
CA THR A 19 2.03 8.18 -11.62
C THR A 19 1.28 8.33 -10.30
N VAL A 20 0.82 7.20 -9.76
CA VAL A 20 0.07 7.25 -8.51
C VAL A 20 0.97 7.66 -7.36
N ALA A 21 2.21 7.15 -7.33
CA ALA A 21 3.14 7.50 -6.26
C ALA A 21 3.40 9.00 -6.22
N HIS A 22 3.64 9.61 -7.38
CA HIS A 22 3.89 11.04 -7.44
C HIS A 22 2.67 11.84 -7.00
N ALA A 23 1.49 11.41 -7.42
CA ALA A 23 0.27 12.11 -7.04
C ALA A 23 0.07 12.08 -5.53
N LEU A 24 0.34 10.96 -4.91
CA LEU A 24 0.19 10.84 -3.46
C LEU A 24 1.24 11.66 -2.73
N GLU A 25 2.48 11.67 -3.24
CA GLU A 25 3.51 12.51 -2.63
C GLU A 25 3.12 13.98 -2.68
N ASP A 26 2.54 14.41 -3.80
CA ASP A 26 2.09 15.79 -3.92
C ASP A 26 1.01 16.11 -2.91
N LEU A 27 0.23 15.13 -2.49
CA LEU A 27 -0.81 15.32 -1.49
C LEU A 27 -0.28 15.22 -0.06
N GLY A 28 1.01 14.97 0.11
CA GLY A 28 1.60 14.91 1.43
C GLY A 28 1.73 13.53 2.01
N TRP A 29 1.48 12.49 1.23
CA TRP A 29 1.65 11.12 1.69
C TRP A 29 3.10 10.70 1.68
N TYR A 30 3.48 9.91 2.67
CA TYR A 30 4.77 9.24 2.62
C TYR A 30 4.59 7.98 1.77
N VAL A 31 5.34 7.85 0.69
CA VAL A 31 5.13 6.77 -0.27
C VAL A 31 6.32 5.84 -0.31
N VAL A 32 6.06 4.55 -0.18
CA VAL A 32 7.07 3.52 -0.34
C VAL A 32 6.69 2.64 -1.51
N ASP A 33 7.55 2.56 -2.50
CA ASP A 33 7.28 1.80 -3.71
C ASP A 33 7.98 0.45 -3.64
N ASN A 34 7.35 -0.56 -4.22
CA ASN A 34 7.95 -1.87 -4.41
C ASN A 34 8.34 -2.56 -3.09
N LEU A 35 7.46 -2.50 -2.13
CA LEU A 35 7.71 -3.13 -0.84
C LEU A 35 7.34 -4.60 -0.87
N PRO A 36 8.21 -5.50 -0.39
CA PRO A 36 7.80 -6.90 -0.22
C PRO A 36 6.66 -7.00 0.79
N PRO A 37 5.63 -7.79 0.52
CA PRO A 37 4.47 -7.84 1.41
C PRO A 37 4.81 -8.20 2.85
N ALA A 38 5.81 -9.05 3.04
CA ALA A 38 6.15 -9.51 4.39
C ALA A 38 6.65 -8.37 5.28
N LEU A 39 7.16 -7.28 4.70
CA LEU A 39 7.69 -6.17 5.46
C LEU A 39 6.64 -5.11 5.79
N LEU A 40 5.44 -5.27 5.28
CA LEU A 40 4.40 -4.27 5.42
C LEU A 40 4.03 -3.95 6.87
N PRO A 41 3.81 -4.94 7.74
CA PRO A 41 3.42 -4.58 9.10
C PRO A 41 4.48 -3.78 9.85
N SER A 42 5.75 -4.18 9.75
CA SER A 42 6.83 -3.45 10.42
C SER A 42 6.95 -2.03 9.89
N LEU A 43 6.90 -1.87 8.59
CA LEU A 43 7.01 -0.55 8.00
C LEU A 43 5.86 0.34 8.43
N ALA A 44 4.65 -0.22 8.42
CA ALA A 44 3.48 0.56 8.80
C ALA A 44 3.57 1.04 10.23
N GLU A 45 3.95 0.16 11.14
CA GLU A 45 4.05 0.54 12.53
C GLU A 45 5.06 1.65 12.75
N GLN A 46 6.23 1.52 12.14
CA GLN A 46 7.28 2.51 12.33
C GLN A 46 6.95 3.84 11.67
N THR A 47 6.44 3.77 10.44
CA THR A 47 6.20 4.99 9.68
C THR A 47 5.04 5.79 10.23
N LEU A 48 3.99 5.10 10.66
CA LEU A 48 2.80 5.80 11.15
C LEU A 48 3.01 6.44 12.51
N GLU A 49 4.13 6.16 13.17
CA GLU A 49 4.48 6.89 14.38
C GLU A 49 4.86 8.33 14.08
N THR A 50 5.41 8.58 12.89
CA THR A 50 5.91 9.90 12.54
C THR A 50 5.16 10.54 11.39
N HIS A 51 4.39 9.76 10.63
CA HIS A 51 3.65 10.27 9.47
C HIS A 51 2.19 9.85 9.59
N ALA A 52 1.30 10.75 9.28
CA ALA A 52 -0.13 10.47 9.40
C ALA A 52 -0.65 9.68 8.20
N ALA A 53 0.01 9.75 7.06
CA ALA A 53 -0.47 9.10 5.85
C ALA A 53 0.67 8.35 5.17
N LEU A 54 0.50 7.06 5.03
CA LEU A 54 1.48 6.18 4.40
C LEU A 54 0.82 5.45 3.25
N ALA A 55 1.43 5.51 2.07
CA ALA A 55 1.00 4.74 0.92
C ALA A 55 2.10 3.77 0.55
N VAL A 56 1.74 2.51 0.38
CA VAL A 56 2.70 1.46 0.07
C VAL A 56 2.28 0.77 -1.21
N VAL A 57 3.19 0.69 -2.16
CA VAL A 57 2.95 -0.05 -3.39
C VAL A 57 3.58 -1.43 -3.24
N VAL A 58 2.76 -2.46 -3.26
CA VAL A 58 3.19 -3.82 -3.05
C VAL A 58 3.13 -4.56 -4.37
N ASP A 59 4.24 -5.18 -4.76
CA ASP A 59 4.31 -5.92 -6.01
C ASP A 59 3.96 -7.38 -5.72
N VAL A 60 2.80 -7.80 -6.18
CA VAL A 60 2.33 -9.16 -5.93
C VAL A 60 2.43 -9.95 -7.24
N ARG A 61 3.32 -10.93 -7.26
CA ARG A 61 3.61 -11.71 -8.45
C ARG A 61 3.39 -13.19 -8.21
N GLY A 62 2.17 -13.62 -8.14
CA GLY A 62 1.89 -15.02 -7.97
C GLY A 62 1.44 -15.36 -6.57
N GLY A 63 1.13 -16.63 -6.37
CA GLY A 63 0.46 -17.07 -5.17
C GLY A 63 1.22 -16.82 -3.88
N LYS A 64 2.54 -17.00 -3.93
CA LYS A 64 3.34 -16.83 -2.72
C LYS A 64 3.25 -15.41 -2.18
N PHE A 65 3.35 -14.42 -3.06
CA PHE A 65 3.26 -13.03 -2.63
C PHE A 65 1.85 -12.69 -2.18
N PHE A 66 0.85 -13.31 -2.79
CA PHE A 66 -0.52 -13.12 -2.34
C PHE A 66 -0.70 -13.64 -0.92
N ASP A 67 -0.13 -14.81 -0.62
CA ASP A 67 -0.23 -15.36 0.71
C ASP A 67 0.48 -14.47 1.72
N GLU A 68 1.64 -13.94 1.36
CA GLU A 68 2.37 -13.05 2.24
C GLU A 68 1.59 -11.77 2.49
N LEU A 69 0.94 -11.25 1.46
CA LEU A 69 0.13 -10.06 1.62
C LEU A 69 -1.05 -10.33 2.55
N ASN A 70 -1.73 -11.45 2.38
CA ASN A 70 -2.85 -11.79 3.26
C ASN A 70 -2.39 -11.93 4.70
N ASN A 71 -1.25 -12.56 4.93
CA ASN A 71 -0.70 -12.68 6.26
C ASN A 71 -0.38 -11.31 6.87
N SER A 72 0.16 -10.43 6.06
CA SER A 72 0.49 -9.08 6.52
C SER A 72 -0.76 -8.29 6.87
N LEU A 73 -1.81 -8.43 6.06
CA LEU A 73 -3.07 -7.76 6.36
C LEU A 73 -3.67 -8.27 7.65
N ALA A 74 -3.56 -9.57 7.92
CA ALA A 74 -4.04 -10.12 9.16
C ALA A 74 -3.27 -9.56 10.35
N LYS A 75 -1.98 -9.38 10.22
CA LYS A 75 -1.17 -8.79 11.28
C LYS A 75 -1.55 -7.34 11.53
N LEU A 76 -1.85 -6.59 10.49
CA LEU A 76 -2.30 -5.22 10.65
C LEU A 76 -3.63 -5.16 11.39
N LYS A 77 -4.54 -6.07 11.09
CA LYS A 77 -5.80 -6.14 11.81
C LYS A 77 -5.58 -6.44 13.28
N THR A 78 -4.72 -7.38 13.56
CA THR A 78 -4.41 -7.76 14.95
C THR A 78 -3.81 -6.59 15.71
N ALA A 79 -3.01 -5.78 15.05
CA ALA A 79 -2.38 -4.62 15.67
C ALA A 79 -3.30 -3.41 15.67
N SER A 80 -4.51 -3.54 15.19
CA SER A 80 -5.49 -2.44 15.12
C SER A 80 -5.02 -1.29 14.26
N VAL A 81 -4.31 -1.59 13.18
CA VAL A 81 -3.89 -0.59 12.21
C VAL A 81 -4.91 -0.55 11.09
N PRO A 82 -5.69 0.52 10.95
CA PRO A 82 -6.64 0.59 9.85
C PRO A 82 -5.94 0.77 8.52
N TYR A 83 -6.46 0.13 7.49
CA TYR A 83 -5.86 0.23 6.17
C TYR A 83 -6.93 0.16 5.09
N ARG A 84 -6.55 0.62 3.91
CA ARG A 84 -7.35 0.44 2.70
C ARG A 84 -6.50 -0.29 1.69
N LEU A 85 -7.09 -1.25 1.04
CA LEU A 85 -6.40 -2.02 -0.01
C LEU A 85 -7.02 -1.65 -1.34
N LEU A 86 -6.18 -1.17 -2.25
CA LEU A 86 -6.62 -0.79 -3.57
C LEU A 86 -5.90 -1.65 -4.59
N PHE A 87 -6.67 -2.44 -5.32
CA PHE A 87 -6.12 -3.31 -6.36
C PHE A 87 -6.34 -2.64 -7.71
N LEU A 88 -5.25 -2.30 -8.38
CA LEU A 88 -5.30 -1.61 -9.66
C LEU A 88 -4.82 -2.54 -10.75
N ASP A 89 -5.58 -2.61 -11.84
CA ASP A 89 -5.21 -3.41 -12.99
C ASP A 89 -4.87 -2.46 -14.14
N ALA A 90 -3.60 -2.41 -14.48
CA ALA A 90 -3.13 -1.44 -15.47
C ALA A 90 -3.71 -1.67 -16.86
N SER A 91 -4.13 -2.88 -17.14
CA SER A 91 -4.66 -3.19 -18.46
C SER A 91 -6.14 -2.83 -18.61
N ASP A 92 -6.78 -2.38 -17.56
CA ASP A 92 -8.21 -2.23 -17.55
C ASP A 92 -8.62 -0.78 -17.36
N GLN A 93 -9.18 -0.19 -18.40
CA GLN A 93 -9.67 1.18 -18.32
C GLN A 93 -10.83 1.32 -17.35
N ALA A 94 -11.45 0.24 -16.99
CA ALA A 94 -12.53 0.30 -16.03
C ALA A 94 -12.10 0.86 -14.68
N LEU A 95 -10.82 0.89 -14.44
CA LEU A 95 -10.31 1.48 -13.21
C LEU A 95 -10.67 2.93 -13.04
N VAL A 96 -11.07 3.53 -14.10
CA VAL A 96 -11.33 4.96 -14.09
C VAL A 96 -12.50 5.33 -13.22
N GLN A 97 -13.38 4.39 -13.01
CA GLN A 97 -14.55 4.76 -12.26
C GLN A 97 -14.32 5.30 -10.95
#